data_1046c10d0c3be8b8738e68f086e83f94
#
_entry.id   1046c10d0c3be8b8738e68f086e83f94
#
_cell.length_a   1.000
_cell.length_b   1.000
_cell.length_c   1.000
_cell.angle_alpha   90.00
_cell.angle_beta   90.00
_cell.angle_gamma   90.00
#
_symmetry.space_group_name_H-M   'P 1'
#
loop_
_entity.id
_entity.type
_entity.pdbx_description
1 polymer ?
#
loop_
_entity_poly.entity_id
_entity_poly.type
_entity_poly.pdbx_seq_one_letter_code
_entity_poly.pdbx_strand_id
1 'polypeptide(L)'
;MTLILLIEQIFNGVQYGLMLFLMAVGVTLVFGIMRVINLAHGSLFMIGGYLLMQSLAWTGSYALAVPLAFIASALVAIVLEVIVLRPLYRRGPLDQVLATFGLTLFFNEAVTVIWGREAIPLMIPPLLSGAVEIIPGAVYPVYRLVITGVAIVAGMLLYFLITRTRIGALIRAGSDNREIVAALGINISLLYTLVFALSAMLAALAGIMMGPLLSVEPGIGDPILITTLVVVVIGGIGSVRGALVGALMVGLFDTLSRVLIPLVFTTNATSALVNIAIYVLMAVVLLFSRTGLFAAHRG
;
A
#
# COMPACT_ATOMS: atom_id res chain seq x y z
N MET A 1 -28.32 -0.62 -14.78
CA MET A 1 -27.55 -0.60 -13.54
C MET A 1 -28.37 0.14 -12.50
N THR A 2 -28.69 -0.46 -11.37
CA THR A 2 -29.45 0.20 -10.32
C THR A 2 -28.58 1.26 -9.64
N LEU A 3 -29.16 2.39 -9.24
CA LEU A 3 -28.45 3.44 -8.48
C LEU A 3 -27.75 2.89 -7.25
N ILE A 4 -28.37 1.90 -6.59
CA ILE A 4 -27.85 1.19 -5.42
C ILE A 4 -26.48 0.54 -5.74
N LEU A 5 -26.38 -0.22 -6.85
CA LEU A 5 -25.14 -0.86 -7.25
C LEU A 5 -24.02 0.17 -7.50
N LEU A 6 -24.34 1.31 -8.11
CA LEU A 6 -23.36 2.38 -8.35
C LEU A 6 -22.82 2.93 -7.03
N ILE A 7 -23.70 3.17 -6.06
CA ILE A 7 -23.32 3.67 -4.73
C ILE A 7 -22.41 2.66 -4.02
N GLU A 8 -22.77 1.37 -4.02
CA GLU A 8 -21.93 0.31 -3.45
C GLU A 8 -20.54 0.26 -4.10
N GLN A 9 -20.45 0.42 -5.43
CA GLN A 9 -19.17 0.45 -6.13
C GLN A 9 -18.34 1.69 -5.81
N ILE A 10 -18.97 2.83 -5.56
CA ILE A 10 -18.26 4.03 -5.09
C ILE A 10 -17.65 3.77 -3.71
N PHE A 11 -18.41 3.19 -2.77
CA PHE A 11 -17.87 2.81 -1.45
C PHE A 11 -16.73 1.80 -1.55
N ASN A 12 -16.87 0.78 -2.40
CA ASN A 12 -15.82 -0.20 -2.67
C ASN A 12 -14.57 0.47 -3.27
N GLY A 13 -14.75 1.39 -4.22
CA GLY A 13 -13.66 2.13 -4.86
C GLY A 13 -12.93 3.06 -3.88
N VAL A 14 -13.66 3.74 -2.99
CA VAL A 14 -13.07 4.55 -1.92
C VAL A 14 -12.29 3.67 -0.95
N GLN A 15 -12.85 2.54 -0.50
CA GLN A 15 -12.17 1.60 0.39
C GLN A 15 -10.89 1.06 -0.24
N TYR A 16 -10.95 0.60 -1.50
CA TYR A 16 -9.77 0.11 -2.21
C TYR A 16 -8.75 1.22 -2.44
N GLY A 17 -9.20 2.42 -2.82
CA GLY A 17 -8.33 3.59 -2.98
C GLY A 17 -7.61 3.97 -1.69
N LEU A 18 -8.27 3.91 -0.53
CA LEU A 18 -7.62 4.18 0.75
C LEU A 18 -6.58 3.11 1.12
N MET A 19 -6.80 1.83 0.76
CA MET A 19 -5.77 0.80 0.93
C MET A 19 -4.57 1.04 0.01
N LEU A 20 -4.82 1.38 -1.26
CA LEU A 20 -3.76 1.79 -2.20
C LEU A 20 -3.02 3.06 -1.71
N PHE A 21 -3.71 3.98 -1.03
CA PHE A 21 -3.08 5.14 -0.41
C PHE A 21 -2.06 4.75 0.66
N LEU A 22 -2.38 3.81 1.56
CA LEU A 22 -1.43 3.34 2.57
C LEU A 22 -0.17 2.76 1.92
N MET A 23 -0.35 1.97 0.86
CA MET A 23 0.76 1.45 0.07
C MET A 23 1.54 2.56 -0.63
N ALA A 24 0.86 3.44 -1.34
CA ALA A 24 1.47 4.50 -2.16
C ALA A 24 2.21 5.54 -1.31
N VAL A 25 1.68 5.90 -0.15
CA VAL A 25 2.37 6.85 0.73
C VAL A 25 3.63 6.23 1.33
N GLY A 26 3.62 4.92 1.62
CA GLY A 26 4.83 4.19 2.02
C GLY A 26 5.93 4.28 0.95
N VAL A 27 5.61 3.94 -0.29
CA VAL A 27 6.54 4.09 -1.44
C VAL A 27 7.00 5.54 -1.59
N THR A 28 6.07 6.49 -1.50
CA THR A 28 6.35 7.93 -1.65
C THR A 28 7.32 8.45 -0.58
N LEU A 29 7.20 8.00 0.67
CA LEU A 29 8.09 8.37 1.76
C LEU A 29 9.51 7.83 1.55
N VAL A 30 9.64 6.55 1.19
CA VAL A 30 10.94 5.93 0.90
C VAL A 30 11.59 6.62 -0.29
N PHE A 31 10.86 6.78 -1.39
CA PHE A 31 11.42 7.43 -2.58
C PHE A 31 11.78 8.89 -2.34
N GLY A 32 10.95 9.64 -1.59
CA GLY A 32 11.15 11.06 -1.32
C GLY A 32 12.46 11.35 -0.57
N ILE A 33 12.84 10.50 0.40
CA ILE A 33 14.01 10.73 1.26
C ILE A 33 15.21 9.92 0.80
N MET A 34 15.00 8.63 0.51
CA MET A 34 16.08 7.70 0.23
C MET A 34 16.40 7.63 -1.26
N ARG A 35 15.49 8.09 -2.11
CA ARG A 35 15.54 8.00 -3.59
C ARG A 35 15.76 6.57 -4.10
N VAL A 36 15.26 5.59 -3.35
CA VAL A 36 15.35 4.16 -3.65
C VAL A 36 14.00 3.68 -4.20
N ILE A 37 14.02 2.98 -5.32
CA ILE A 37 12.87 2.22 -5.82
C ILE A 37 12.93 0.85 -5.17
N ASN A 38 11.99 0.58 -4.26
CA ASN A 38 11.92 -0.69 -3.54
C ASN A 38 10.82 -1.58 -4.12
N LEU A 39 11.20 -2.56 -4.95
CA LEU A 39 10.25 -3.53 -5.51
C LEU A 39 9.76 -4.54 -4.46
N ALA A 40 10.49 -4.76 -3.37
CA ALA A 40 10.04 -5.61 -2.28
C ALA A 40 8.94 -4.97 -1.40
N HIS A 41 8.47 -3.76 -1.73
CA HIS A 41 7.39 -3.12 -0.98
C HIS A 41 6.07 -3.91 -1.03
N GLY A 42 5.78 -4.58 -2.16
CA GLY A 42 4.66 -5.51 -2.29
C GLY A 42 4.80 -6.74 -1.38
N SER A 43 6.02 -7.24 -1.19
CA SER A 43 6.27 -8.35 -0.27
C SER A 43 5.98 -7.98 1.19
N LEU A 44 6.15 -6.71 1.59
CA LEU A 44 5.80 -6.24 2.94
C LEU A 44 4.28 -6.27 3.17
N PHE A 45 3.48 -5.99 2.15
CA PHE A 45 2.03 -6.19 2.17
C PHE A 45 1.69 -7.67 2.38
N MET A 46 2.29 -8.55 1.57
CA MET A 46 2.10 -10.01 1.68
C MET A 46 2.50 -10.53 3.06
N ILE A 47 3.66 -10.14 3.57
CA ILE A 47 4.15 -10.52 4.91
C ILE A 47 3.16 -10.08 6.00
N GLY A 48 2.57 -8.89 5.89
CA GLY A 48 1.53 -8.42 6.81
C GLY A 48 0.35 -9.40 6.90
N GLY A 49 -0.15 -9.89 5.76
CA GLY A 49 -1.21 -10.90 5.69
C GLY A 49 -0.81 -12.24 6.32
N TYR A 50 0.40 -12.76 6.01
CA TYR A 50 0.91 -14.00 6.59
C TYR A 50 1.15 -13.90 8.11
N LEU A 51 1.67 -12.77 8.58
CA LEU A 51 1.86 -12.54 10.01
C LEU A 51 0.53 -12.40 10.75
N LEU A 52 -0.50 -11.82 10.13
CA LEU A 52 -1.84 -11.84 10.69
C LEU A 52 -2.36 -13.27 10.84
N MET A 53 -2.26 -14.06 9.78
CA MET A 53 -2.68 -15.46 9.78
C MET A 53 -1.98 -16.24 10.90
N GLN A 54 -0.65 -16.12 10.99
CA GLN A 54 0.13 -16.80 12.01
C GLN A 54 -0.22 -16.33 13.43
N SER A 55 -0.41 -15.03 13.61
CA SER A 55 -0.81 -14.45 14.90
C SER A 55 -2.20 -14.90 15.32
N LEU A 56 -3.13 -15.06 14.37
CA LEU A 56 -4.46 -15.62 14.61
C LEU A 56 -4.38 -17.09 15.03
N ALA A 57 -3.52 -17.88 14.40
CA ALA A 57 -3.31 -19.29 14.77
C ALA A 57 -2.78 -19.42 16.22
N TRP A 58 -1.96 -18.47 16.69
CA TRP A 58 -1.41 -18.50 18.06
C TRP A 58 -2.37 -17.94 19.11
N THR A 59 -3.09 -16.86 18.80
CA THR A 59 -3.87 -16.11 19.80
C THR A 59 -5.36 -16.44 19.78
N GLY A 60 -5.88 -16.96 18.66
CA GLY A 60 -7.31 -17.18 18.47
C GLY A 60 -8.16 -15.91 18.47
N SER A 61 -7.54 -14.71 18.56
CA SER A 61 -8.24 -13.42 18.73
C SER A 61 -7.69 -12.36 17.77
N TYR A 62 -8.57 -11.75 16.98
CA TYR A 62 -8.20 -10.62 16.10
C TYR A 62 -7.68 -9.41 16.87
N ALA A 63 -8.22 -9.14 18.07
CA ALA A 63 -7.79 -8.01 18.89
C ALA A 63 -6.32 -8.11 19.31
N LEU A 64 -5.80 -9.34 19.49
CA LEU A 64 -4.39 -9.59 19.81
C LEU A 64 -3.55 -9.84 18.54
N ALA A 65 -4.12 -10.51 17.55
CA ALA A 65 -3.40 -10.88 16.33
C ALA A 65 -3.02 -9.66 15.49
N VAL A 66 -3.90 -8.68 15.33
CA VAL A 66 -3.62 -7.46 14.53
C VAL A 66 -2.44 -6.66 15.09
N PRO A 67 -2.39 -6.29 16.39
CA PRO A 67 -1.23 -5.62 16.96
C PRO A 67 0.05 -6.47 16.88
N LEU A 68 -0.05 -7.77 17.12
CA LEU A 68 1.10 -8.67 17.05
C LEU A 68 1.68 -8.76 15.64
N ALA A 69 0.83 -8.93 14.62
CA ALA A 69 1.24 -8.93 13.22
C ALA A 69 1.86 -7.60 12.81
N PHE A 70 1.31 -6.48 13.27
CA PHE A 70 1.80 -5.15 12.98
C PHE A 70 3.20 -4.91 13.58
N ILE A 71 3.42 -5.31 14.84
CA ILE A 71 4.73 -5.23 15.50
C ILE A 71 5.74 -6.18 14.82
N ALA A 72 5.34 -7.41 14.53
CA ALA A 72 6.19 -8.38 13.85
C ALA A 72 6.60 -7.88 12.46
N SER A 73 5.69 -7.26 11.70
CA SER A 73 5.98 -6.64 10.41
C SER A 73 7.00 -5.50 10.53
N ALA A 74 6.90 -4.68 11.58
CA ALA A 74 7.86 -3.63 11.85
C ALA A 74 9.27 -4.19 12.13
N LEU A 75 9.36 -5.29 12.89
CA LEU A 75 10.64 -5.96 13.17
C LEU A 75 11.25 -6.55 11.91
N VAL A 76 10.45 -7.23 11.07
CA VAL A 76 10.91 -7.75 9.77
C VAL A 76 11.44 -6.62 8.91
N ALA A 77 10.74 -5.48 8.85
CA ALA A 77 11.16 -4.31 8.09
C ALA A 77 12.49 -3.72 8.58
N ILE A 78 12.67 -3.57 9.89
CA ILE A 78 13.92 -3.05 10.48
C ILE A 78 15.08 -4.00 10.16
N VAL A 79 14.90 -5.30 10.33
CA VAL A 79 15.91 -6.31 10.01
C VAL A 79 16.29 -6.24 8.53
N LEU A 80 15.29 -6.16 7.64
CA LEU A 80 15.48 -6.05 6.20
C LEU A 80 16.25 -4.77 5.83
N GLU A 81 15.89 -3.64 6.42
CA GLU A 81 16.57 -2.37 6.18
C GLU A 81 18.04 -2.44 6.61
N VAL A 82 18.28 -2.87 7.85
CA VAL A 82 19.63 -2.87 8.43
C VAL A 82 20.58 -3.83 7.69
N ILE A 83 20.08 -5.02 7.36
CA ILE A 83 20.93 -6.08 6.78
C ILE A 83 21.07 -5.93 5.27
N VAL A 84 19.99 -5.59 4.56
CA VAL A 84 19.98 -5.65 3.09
C VAL A 84 19.97 -4.26 2.46
N LEU A 85 19.07 -3.36 2.87
CA LEU A 85 18.89 -2.10 2.16
C LEU A 85 19.95 -1.06 2.52
N ARG A 86 20.38 -1.02 3.77
CA ARG A 86 21.39 -0.05 4.23
C ARG A 86 22.71 -0.13 3.45
N PRO A 87 23.29 -1.31 3.18
CA PRO A 87 24.46 -1.44 2.30
C PRO A 87 24.20 -0.95 0.87
N LEU A 88 22.95 -1.05 0.39
CA LEU A 88 22.58 -0.68 -0.99
C LEU A 88 22.44 0.83 -1.20
N TYR A 89 22.32 1.65 -0.15
CA TYR A 89 22.15 3.11 -0.30
C TYR A 89 23.35 3.80 -0.96
N ARG A 90 24.51 3.16 -0.97
CA ARG A 90 25.73 3.64 -1.63
C ARG A 90 25.90 3.09 -3.05
N ARG A 91 25.02 2.19 -3.49
CA ARG A 91 25.04 1.56 -4.79
C ARG A 91 24.20 2.34 -5.80
N GLY A 92 24.42 2.05 -7.08
CA GLY A 92 23.63 2.66 -8.15
C GLY A 92 22.14 2.24 -8.13
N PRO A 93 21.27 3.01 -8.80
CA PRO A 93 19.83 2.71 -8.85
C PRO A 93 19.53 1.31 -9.41
N LEU A 94 20.31 0.83 -10.38
CA LEU A 94 20.12 -0.50 -10.97
C LEU A 94 20.39 -1.60 -9.95
N ASP A 95 21.47 -1.48 -9.15
CA ASP A 95 21.78 -2.45 -8.09
C ASP A 95 20.67 -2.52 -7.06
N GLN A 96 20.07 -1.38 -6.71
CA GLN A 96 18.96 -1.29 -5.77
C GLN A 96 17.71 -1.98 -6.31
N VAL A 97 17.36 -1.75 -7.56
CA VAL A 97 16.21 -2.39 -8.23
C VAL A 97 16.43 -3.90 -8.31
N LEU A 98 17.60 -4.37 -8.76
CA LEU A 98 17.91 -5.79 -8.86
C LEU A 98 17.87 -6.48 -7.49
N ALA A 99 18.45 -5.87 -6.45
CA ALA A 99 18.45 -6.42 -5.11
C ALA A 99 17.04 -6.49 -4.51
N THR A 100 16.22 -5.44 -4.68
CA THR A 100 14.83 -5.44 -4.18
C THR A 100 13.93 -6.37 -4.98
N PHE A 101 14.18 -6.57 -6.27
CA PHE A 101 13.53 -7.62 -7.06
C PHE A 101 13.92 -9.01 -6.56
N GLY A 102 15.21 -9.25 -6.30
CA GLY A 102 15.67 -10.51 -5.67
C GLY A 102 15.01 -10.76 -4.32
N LEU A 103 14.81 -9.71 -3.52
CA LEU A 103 14.05 -9.81 -2.25
C LEU A 103 12.59 -10.18 -2.47
N THR A 104 11.94 -9.68 -3.52
CA THR A 104 10.55 -10.07 -3.86
C THR A 104 10.47 -11.56 -4.13
N LEU A 105 11.39 -12.10 -4.95
CA LEU A 105 11.46 -13.54 -5.23
C LEU A 105 11.77 -14.34 -3.95
N PHE A 106 12.73 -13.87 -3.15
CA PHE A 106 13.07 -14.51 -1.88
C PHE A 106 11.86 -14.61 -0.95
N PHE A 107 11.09 -13.52 -0.77
CA PHE A 107 9.92 -13.53 0.12
C PHE A 107 8.80 -14.40 -0.43
N ASN A 108 8.56 -14.43 -1.73
CA ASN A 108 7.57 -15.30 -2.36
C ASN A 108 7.91 -16.78 -2.12
N GLU A 109 9.16 -17.17 -2.28
CA GLU A 109 9.60 -18.54 -2.00
C GLU A 109 9.68 -18.82 -0.50
N ALA A 110 10.10 -17.89 0.33
CA ALA A 110 10.16 -18.07 1.78
C ALA A 110 8.77 -18.34 2.37
N VAL A 111 7.73 -17.58 1.98
CA VAL A 111 6.36 -17.85 2.44
C VAL A 111 5.83 -19.17 1.90
N THR A 112 6.21 -19.56 0.68
CA THR A 112 5.88 -20.87 0.10
C THR A 112 6.49 -22.02 0.90
N VAL A 113 7.73 -21.89 1.32
CA VAL A 113 8.41 -22.92 2.14
C VAL A 113 7.81 -23.02 3.54
N ILE A 114 7.43 -21.89 4.15
CA ILE A 114 6.94 -21.85 5.54
C ILE A 114 5.47 -22.25 5.63
N TRP A 115 4.60 -21.75 4.73
CA TRP A 115 3.15 -21.90 4.82
C TRP A 115 2.50 -22.66 3.66
N GLY A 116 3.27 -22.99 2.61
CA GLY A 116 2.76 -23.68 1.41
C GLY A 116 2.37 -22.73 0.29
N ARG A 117 1.92 -23.32 -0.83
CA ARG A 117 1.55 -22.58 -2.06
C ARG A 117 0.06 -22.26 -2.16
N GLU A 118 -0.75 -22.87 -1.33
CA GLU A 118 -2.20 -22.72 -1.40
C GLU A 118 -2.64 -21.35 -0.87
N ALA A 119 -3.66 -20.78 -1.49
CA ALA A 119 -4.30 -19.57 -0.99
C ALA A 119 -5.03 -19.87 0.33
N ILE A 120 -4.71 -19.15 1.38
CA ILE A 120 -5.27 -19.35 2.71
C ILE A 120 -6.34 -18.29 2.96
N PRO A 121 -7.64 -18.67 2.99
CA PRO A 121 -8.71 -17.75 3.31
C PRO A 121 -8.67 -17.41 4.79
N LEU A 122 -8.68 -16.12 5.13
CA LEU A 122 -8.82 -15.65 6.50
C LEU A 122 -10.30 -15.36 6.80
N MET A 123 -10.79 -15.93 7.90
CA MET A 123 -12.17 -15.66 8.32
C MET A 123 -12.29 -14.23 8.87
N ILE A 124 -13.35 -13.54 8.48
CA ILE A 124 -13.70 -12.24 9.07
C ILE A 124 -14.14 -12.47 10.52
N PRO A 125 -13.72 -11.63 11.49
CA PRO A 125 -14.16 -11.76 12.89
C PRO A 125 -15.69 -11.77 12.99
N PRO A 126 -16.31 -12.62 13.82
CA PRO A 126 -17.77 -12.70 13.95
C PRO A 126 -18.44 -11.36 14.27
N LEU A 127 -17.79 -10.50 15.06
CA LEU A 127 -18.24 -9.14 15.37
C LEU A 127 -18.33 -8.23 14.14
N LEU A 128 -17.58 -8.52 13.08
CA LEU A 128 -17.46 -7.70 11.87
C LEU A 128 -18.04 -8.38 10.62
N SER A 129 -18.57 -9.60 10.76
CA SER A 129 -19.16 -10.38 9.68
C SER A 129 -20.56 -9.92 9.27
N GLY A 130 -21.15 -8.99 10.04
CA GLY A 130 -22.45 -8.40 9.74
C GLY A 130 -22.43 -7.43 8.57
N ALA A 131 -23.62 -6.96 8.19
CA ALA A 131 -23.81 -5.93 7.20
C ALA A 131 -24.76 -4.86 7.74
N VAL A 132 -24.56 -3.61 7.33
CA VAL A 132 -25.37 -2.46 7.75
C VAL A 132 -26.00 -1.84 6.52
N GLU A 133 -27.26 -1.47 6.61
CA GLU A 133 -27.95 -0.71 5.59
C GLU A 133 -27.52 0.76 5.67
N ILE A 134 -26.73 1.21 4.67
CA ILE A 134 -26.24 2.61 4.62
C ILE A 134 -27.34 3.53 4.05
N ILE A 135 -28.03 3.04 3.03
CA ILE A 135 -29.14 3.74 2.37
C ILE A 135 -30.23 2.68 2.16
N PRO A 136 -31.52 3.04 2.19
CA PRO A 136 -32.61 2.11 1.95
C PRO A 136 -32.35 1.22 0.72
N GLY A 137 -32.18 -0.09 0.95
CA GLY A 137 -31.86 -1.08 -0.07
C GLY A 137 -30.38 -1.31 -0.38
N ALA A 138 -29.43 -0.53 0.17
CA ALA A 138 -27.98 -0.74 0.01
C ALA A 138 -27.38 -1.33 1.30
N VAL A 139 -27.11 -2.63 1.29
CA VAL A 139 -26.52 -3.38 2.42
C VAL A 139 -25.03 -3.50 2.22
N TYR A 140 -24.23 -2.95 3.15
CA TYR A 140 -22.77 -2.90 3.04
C TYR A 140 -22.08 -3.67 4.18
N PRO A 141 -21.04 -4.50 3.89
CA PRO A 141 -20.35 -5.28 4.91
C PRO A 141 -19.67 -4.40 5.97
N VAL A 142 -19.89 -4.68 7.26
CA VAL A 142 -19.29 -3.95 8.38
C VAL A 142 -17.75 -4.00 8.31
N TYR A 143 -17.18 -5.14 7.92
CA TYR A 143 -15.74 -5.30 7.80
C TYR A 143 -15.11 -4.28 6.83
N ARG A 144 -15.75 -3.99 5.70
CA ARG A 144 -15.27 -2.99 4.74
C ARG A 144 -15.31 -1.57 5.29
N LEU A 145 -16.31 -1.24 6.13
CA LEU A 145 -16.37 0.03 6.84
C LEU A 145 -15.23 0.16 7.85
N VAL A 146 -14.93 -0.92 8.57
CA VAL A 146 -13.80 -0.95 9.53
C VAL A 146 -12.48 -0.75 8.81
N ILE A 147 -12.24 -1.44 7.69
CA ILE A 147 -11.05 -1.24 6.86
C ILE A 147 -10.92 0.24 6.44
N THR A 148 -12.02 0.82 5.94
CA THR A 148 -12.07 2.23 5.55
C THR A 148 -11.72 3.15 6.72
N GLY A 149 -12.31 2.90 7.89
CA GLY A 149 -12.03 3.64 9.11
C GLY A 149 -10.57 3.54 9.54
N VAL A 150 -10.00 2.33 9.53
CA VAL A 150 -8.57 2.10 9.86
C VAL A 150 -7.66 2.86 8.90
N ALA A 151 -7.94 2.83 7.60
CA ALA A 151 -7.14 3.55 6.61
C ALA A 151 -7.21 5.06 6.79
N ILE A 152 -8.40 5.62 7.08
CA ILE A 152 -8.56 7.05 7.37
C ILE A 152 -7.79 7.43 8.63
N VAL A 153 -7.90 6.65 9.70
CA VAL A 153 -7.17 6.89 10.96
C VAL A 153 -5.66 6.82 10.73
N ALA A 154 -5.18 5.78 10.02
CA ALA A 154 -3.76 5.65 9.69
C ALA A 154 -3.27 6.83 8.85
N GLY A 155 -4.04 7.27 7.85
CA GLY A 155 -3.74 8.46 7.05
C GLY A 155 -3.69 9.75 7.86
N MET A 156 -4.64 9.94 8.80
CA MET A 156 -4.65 11.10 9.71
C MET A 156 -3.46 11.08 10.67
N LEU A 157 -3.15 9.93 11.26
CA LEU A 157 -1.97 9.76 12.13
C LEU A 157 -0.68 10.05 11.37
N LEU A 158 -0.56 9.56 10.15
CA LEU A 158 0.58 9.85 9.29
C LEU A 158 0.68 11.34 8.95
N TYR A 159 -0.44 11.97 8.58
CA TYR A 159 -0.48 13.42 8.33
C TYR A 159 -0.04 14.21 9.56
N PHE A 160 -0.55 13.85 10.74
CA PHE A 160 -0.15 14.47 12.00
C PHE A 160 1.35 14.25 12.28
N LEU A 161 1.83 13.01 12.11
CA LEU A 161 3.25 12.66 12.28
C LEU A 161 4.13 13.51 11.38
N ILE A 162 3.81 13.59 10.09
CA ILE A 162 4.63 14.34 9.12
C ILE A 162 4.56 15.85 9.39
N THR A 163 3.39 16.43 9.74
CA THR A 163 3.21 17.89 9.79
C THR A 163 3.50 18.49 11.16
N ARG A 164 3.27 17.73 12.24
CA ARG A 164 3.25 18.25 13.62
C ARG A 164 4.33 17.70 14.54
N THR A 165 5.12 16.70 14.11
CA THR A 165 6.15 16.10 14.97
C THR A 165 7.57 16.48 14.55
N ARG A 166 8.54 16.32 15.48
CA ARG A 166 9.97 16.52 15.21
C ARG A 166 10.48 15.52 14.16
N ILE A 167 10.00 14.26 14.21
CA ILE A 167 10.35 13.24 13.21
C ILE A 167 9.87 13.67 11.83
N GLY A 168 8.64 14.18 11.71
CA GLY A 168 8.12 14.69 10.45
C GLY A 168 8.92 15.90 9.92
N ALA A 169 9.42 16.79 10.81
CA ALA A 169 10.32 17.88 10.40
C ALA A 169 11.64 17.34 9.83
N LEU A 170 12.24 16.31 10.45
CA LEU A 170 13.45 15.65 9.95
C LEU A 170 13.22 14.94 8.61
N ILE A 171 12.07 14.29 8.47
CA ILE A 171 11.64 13.65 7.21
C ILE A 171 11.59 14.69 6.08
N ARG A 172 10.92 15.80 6.27
CA ARG A 172 10.82 16.87 5.27
C ARG A 172 12.18 17.49 4.96
N ALA A 173 12.96 17.84 5.98
CA ALA A 173 14.31 18.39 5.80
C ALA A 173 15.23 17.40 5.06
N GLY A 174 15.17 16.10 5.39
CA GLY A 174 15.94 15.04 4.73
C GLY A 174 15.53 14.82 3.27
N SER A 175 14.25 15.05 2.91
CA SER A 175 13.80 14.99 1.53
C SER A 175 14.28 16.18 0.69
N ASP A 176 14.41 17.34 1.29
CA ASP A 176 14.93 18.55 0.62
C ASP A 176 16.45 18.46 0.42
N ASN A 177 17.20 18.31 1.51
CA ASN A 177 18.66 18.22 1.44
C ASN A 177 19.25 17.37 2.59
N ARG A 178 19.53 16.10 2.29
CA ARG A 178 20.11 15.16 3.26
C ARG A 178 21.52 15.53 3.74
N GLU A 179 22.31 16.23 2.89
CA GLU A 179 23.69 16.60 3.23
C GLU A 179 23.70 17.71 4.29
N ILE A 180 22.82 18.69 4.17
CA ILE A 180 22.65 19.74 5.19
C ILE A 180 22.17 19.12 6.49
N VAL A 181 21.21 18.20 6.46
CA VAL A 181 20.71 17.53 7.67
C VAL A 181 21.80 16.70 8.35
N ALA A 182 22.67 16.03 7.58
CA ALA A 182 23.84 15.33 8.12
C ALA A 182 24.85 16.30 8.75
N ALA A 183 25.11 17.45 8.12
CA ALA A 183 26.02 18.49 8.63
C ALA A 183 25.52 19.11 9.96
N LEU A 184 24.20 19.09 10.20
CA LEU A 184 23.59 19.50 11.48
C LEU A 184 23.70 18.43 12.58
N GLY A 185 24.45 17.33 12.35
CA GLY A 185 24.70 16.26 13.32
C GLY A 185 23.60 15.21 13.43
N ILE A 186 22.61 15.21 12.51
CA ILE A 186 21.52 14.25 12.54
C ILE A 186 21.98 12.93 11.89
N ASN A 187 21.70 11.81 12.57
CA ASN A 187 22.02 10.48 12.07
C ASN A 187 21.07 10.09 10.93
N ILE A 188 21.53 10.24 9.68
CA ILE A 188 20.78 9.92 8.47
C ILE A 188 20.43 8.43 8.39
N SER A 189 21.30 7.52 8.85
CA SER A 189 20.99 6.08 8.86
C SER A 189 19.79 5.78 9.75
N LEU A 190 19.70 6.38 10.93
CA LEU A 190 18.54 6.22 11.82
C LEU A 190 17.28 6.80 11.19
N LEU A 191 17.39 7.96 10.54
CA LEU A 191 16.26 8.55 9.82
C LEU A 191 15.74 7.63 8.71
N TYR A 192 16.63 7.00 7.95
CA TYR A 192 16.29 6.05 6.90
C TYR A 192 15.59 4.81 7.47
N THR A 193 16.11 4.24 8.57
CA THR A 193 15.48 3.10 9.25
C THR A 193 14.05 3.44 9.70
N LEU A 194 13.86 4.62 10.31
CA LEU A 194 12.54 5.07 10.77
C LEU A 194 11.55 5.25 9.61
N VAL A 195 12.01 5.86 8.52
CA VAL A 195 11.17 6.07 7.33
C VAL A 195 10.82 4.75 6.66
N PHE A 196 11.79 3.85 6.54
CA PHE A 196 11.56 2.53 5.95
C PHE A 196 10.62 1.69 6.82
N ALA A 197 10.83 1.66 8.15
CA ALA A 197 9.96 0.96 9.07
C ALA A 197 8.51 1.51 9.01
N LEU A 198 8.33 2.83 9.00
CA LEU A 198 7.02 3.45 8.85
C LEU A 198 6.36 3.07 7.53
N SER A 199 7.09 3.12 6.43
CA SER A 199 6.62 2.71 5.11
C SER A 199 6.18 1.25 5.09
N ALA A 200 7.00 0.36 5.63
CA ALA A 200 6.71 -1.06 5.72
C ALA A 200 5.50 -1.38 6.62
N MET A 201 5.37 -0.65 7.73
CA MET A 201 4.21 -0.77 8.62
C MET A 201 2.90 -0.37 7.92
N LEU A 202 2.92 0.66 7.07
CA LEU A 202 1.75 1.05 6.28
C LEU A 202 1.39 -0.01 5.23
N ALA A 203 2.39 -0.58 4.55
CA ALA A 203 2.18 -1.68 3.61
C ALA A 203 1.64 -2.94 4.32
N ALA A 204 2.24 -3.31 5.45
CA ALA A 204 1.78 -4.44 6.25
C ALA A 204 0.36 -4.22 6.79
N LEU A 205 0.02 -3.00 7.24
CA LEU A 205 -1.33 -2.67 7.68
C LEU A 205 -2.35 -2.87 6.55
N ALA A 206 -2.02 -2.44 5.33
CA ALA A 206 -2.87 -2.71 4.17
C ALA A 206 -3.03 -4.22 3.92
N GLY A 207 -1.94 -5.01 4.03
CA GLY A 207 -1.97 -6.48 3.90
C GLY A 207 -2.80 -7.16 5.00
N ILE A 208 -2.64 -6.74 6.25
CA ILE A 208 -3.42 -7.20 7.40
C ILE A 208 -4.92 -6.95 7.18
N MET A 209 -5.27 -5.75 6.74
CA MET A 209 -6.68 -5.38 6.52
C MET A 209 -7.30 -6.05 5.29
N MET A 210 -6.53 -6.21 4.22
CA MET A 210 -7.02 -6.81 2.97
C MET A 210 -6.96 -8.34 2.96
N GLY A 211 -6.16 -8.98 3.82
CA GLY A 211 -6.02 -10.44 3.88
C GLY A 211 -7.33 -11.20 3.92
N PRO A 212 -8.30 -10.85 4.79
CA PRO A 212 -9.61 -11.51 4.82
C PRO A 212 -10.48 -11.30 3.58
N LEU A 213 -10.20 -10.30 2.75
CA LEU A 213 -10.95 -10.04 1.51
C LEU A 213 -10.33 -10.71 0.27
N LEU A 214 -9.00 -10.87 0.25
CA LEU A 214 -8.26 -11.34 -0.91
C LEU A 214 -7.76 -12.78 -0.77
N SER A 215 -7.81 -13.38 0.44
CA SER A 215 -7.02 -14.55 0.85
C SER A 215 -5.52 -14.24 0.86
N VAL A 216 -4.74 -15.04 1.55
CA VAL A 216 -3.28 -14.84 1.64
C VAL A 216 -2.61 -15.94 0.84
N GLU A 217 -1.85 -15.54 -0.18
CA GLU A 217 -1.13 -16.45 -1.08
C GLU A 217 0.24 -15.88 -1.47
N PRO A 218 1.21 -16.74 -1.85
CA PRO A 218 2.49 -16.27 -2.35
C PRO A 218 2.31 -15.39 -3.59
N GLY A 219 3.00 -14.24 -3.63
CA GLY A 219 2.92 -13.29 -4.75
C GLY A 219 1.74 -12.31 -4.72
N ILE A 220 0.84 -12.40 -3.74
CA ILE A 220 -0.33 -11.48 -3.65
C ILE A 220 0.09 -9.99 -3.63
N GLY A 221 1.30 -9.69 -3.16
CA GLY A 221 1.82 -8.32 -3.10
C GLY A 221 2.24 -7.75 -4.46
N ASP A 222 2.53 -8.59 -5.46
CA ASP A 222 3.09 -8.14 -6.73
C ASP A 222 2.11 -7.29 -7.56
N PRO A 223 0.85 -7.73 -7.81
CA PRO A 223 -0.13 -6.90 -8.52
C PRO A 223 -0.51 -5.64 -7.74
N ILE A 224 -0.53 -5.71 -6.40
CA ILE A 224 -0.80 -4.55 -5.55
C ILE A 224 0.32 -3.52 -5.66
N LEU A 225 1.58 -3.97 -5.70
CA LEU A 225 2.73 -3.08 -5.91
C LEU A 225 2.65 -2.37 -7.26
N ILE A 226 2.34 -3.09 -8.34
CA ILE A 226 2.22 -2.51 -9.68
C ILE A 226 1.15 -1.42 -9.69
N THR A 227 -0.05 -1.71 -9.15
CA THR A 227 -1.12 -0.72 -9.03
C THR A 227 -0.71 0.48 -8.15
N THR A 228 0.04 0.22 -7.08
CA THR A 228 0.59 1.26 -6.20
C THR A 228 1.56 2.18 -6.94
N LEU A 229 2.42 1.62 -7.80
CA LEU A 229 3.32 2.44 -8.63
C LEU A 229 2.55 3.32 -9.61
N VAL A 230 1.46 2.80 -10.21
CA VAL A 230 0.55 3.62 -11.03
C VAL A 230 -0.02 4.78 -10.22
N VAL A 231 -0.48 4.53 -8.98
CA VAL A 231 -0.97 5.59 -8.07
C VAL A 231 0.09 6.65 -7.80
N VAL A 232 1.33 6.24 -7.51
CA VAL A 232 2.44 7.16 -7.22
C VAL A 232 2.80 8.00 -8.44
N VAL A 233 2.78 7.41 -9.64
CA VAL A 233 3.04 8.12 -10.90
C VAL A 233 1.94 9.12 -11.21
N ILE A 234 0.67 8.72 -11.09
CA ILE A 234 -0.49 9.60 -11.29
C ILE A 234 -0.49 10.73 -10.26
N GLY A 235 -0.26 10.40 -8.99
CA GLY A 235 -0.24 11.36 -7.89
C GLY A 235 0.90 12.37 -7.98
N GLY A 236 2.03 11.95 -8.54
CA GLY A 236 3.31 12.68 -8.57
C GLY A 236 4.27 12.16 -7.51
N ILE A 237 5.44 11.71 -7.96
CA ILE A 237 6.45 11.07 -7.13
C ILE A 237 6.92 12.02 -6.01
N GLY A 238 6.89 11.54 -4.77
CA GLY A 238 7.31 12.31 -3.59
C GLY A 238 6.19 13.17 -2.96
N SER A 239 4.97 13.17 -3.51
CA SER A 239 3.84 13.94 -3.00
C SER A 239 2.85 13.07 -2.22
N VAL A 240 2.78 13.24 -0.89
CA VAL A 240 1.79 12.54 -0.04
C VAL A 240 0.35 12.93 -0.40
N ARG A 241 0.11 14.21 -0.74
CA ARG A 241 -1.21 14.68 -1.19
C ARG A 241 -1.55 14.07 -2.54
N GLY A 242 -0.58 14.01 -3.45
CA GLY A 242 -0.71 13.34 -4.73
C GLY A 242 -1.02 11.86 -4.59
N ALA A 243 -0.35 11.16 -3.67
CA ALA A 243 -0.61 9.75 -3.38
C ALA A 243 -2.07 9.52 -2.94
N LEU A 244 -2.65 10.40 -2.10
CA LEU A 244 -4.06 10.30 -1.69
C LEU A 244 -5.02 10.47 -2.87
N VAL A 245 -4.86 11.55 -3.64
CA VAL A 245 -5.75 11.85 -4.77
C VAL A 245 -5.61 10.79 -5.86
N GLY A 246 -4.37 10.40 -6.19
CA GLY A 246 -4.09 9.35 -7.16
C GLY A 246 -4.67 8.00 -6.74
N ALA A 247 -4.55 7.64 -5.45
CA ALA A 247 -5.08 6.40 -4.91
C ALA A 247 -6.62 6.35 -4.96
N LEU A 248 -7.30 7.42 -4.58
CA LEU A 248 -8.75 7.50 -4.68
C LEU A 248 -9.22 7.45 -6.14
N MET A 249 -8.52 8.16 -7.04
CA MET A 249 -8.84 8.15 -8.47
C MET A 249 -8.66 6.76 -9.07
N VAL A 250 -7.54 6.09 -8.81
CA VAL A 250 -7.27 4.72 -9.30
C VAL A 250 -8.23 3.72 -8.68
N GLY A 251 -8.48 3.79 -7.36
CA GLY A 251 -9.40 2.89 -6.68
C GLY A 251 -10.84 2.99 -7.19
N LEU A 252 -11.35 4.21 -7.38
CA LEU A 252 -12.67 4.44 -7.98
C LEU A 252 -12.71 3.98 -9.43
N PHE A 253 -11.71 4.32 -10.23
CA PHE A 253 -11.65 3.97 -11.64
C PHE A 253 -11.55 2.45 -11.84
N ASP A 254 -10.68 1.75 -11.09
CA ASP A 254 -10.55 0.29 -11.14
C ASP A 254 -11.88 -0.40 -10.79
N THR A 255 -12.48 0.00 -9.67
CA THR A 255 -13.73 -0.61 -9.20
C THR A 255 -14.90 -0.37 -10.17
N LEU A 256 -15.04 0.84 -10.69
CA LEU A 256 -16.06 1.16 -11.68
C LEU A 256 -15.80 0.44 -13.01
N SER A 257 -14.55 0.36 -13.46
CA SER A 257 -14.18 -0.34 -14.70
C SER A 257 -14.54 -1.82 -14.65
N ARG A 258 -14.36 -2.49 -13.51
CA ARG A 258 -14.74 -3.90 -13.31
C ARG A 258 -16.22 -4.16 -13.47
N VAL A 259 -17.07 -3.16 -13.26
CA VAL A 259 -18.52 -3.27 -13.39
C VAL A 259 -19.01 -2.74 -14.74
N LEU A 260 -18.46 -1.62 -15.20
CA LEU A 260 -18.95 -0.93 -16.42
C LEU A 260 -18.46 -1.60 -17.71
N ILE A 261 -17.19 -2.03 -17.77
CA ILE A 261 -16.63 -2.62 -18.99
C ILE A 261 -17.38 -3.92 -19.39
N PRO A 262 -17.71 -4.86 -18.49
CA PRO A 262 -18.50 -6.04 -18.84
C PRO A 262 -19.93 -5.75 -19.34
N LEU A 263 -20.50 -4.59 -18.97
CA LEU A 263 -21.83 -4.17 -19.46
C LEU A 263 -21.81 -3.72 -20.92
N VAL A 264 -20.65 -3.21 -21.37
CA VAL A 264 -20.49 -2.67 -22.74
C VAL A 264 -19.86 -3.72 -23.67
N PHE A 265 -18.90 -4.47 -23.15
CA PHE A 265 -18.12 -5.46 -23.91
C PHE A 265 -18.38 -6.87 -23.37
N THR A 266 -19.14 -7.68 -24.10
CA THR A 266 -19.42 -9.09 -23.75
C THR A 266 -18.50 -10.05 -24.53
N THR A 267 -17.18 -9.83 -24.45
CA THR A 267 -16.20 -10.62 -25.18
C THR A 267 -15.29 -11.40 -24.22
N ASN A 268 -14.61 -12.43 -24.73
CA ASN A 268 -13.59 -13.17 -23.97
C ASN A 268 -12.41 -12.27 -23.52
N ALA A 269 -12.27 -11.07 -24.11
CA ALA A 269 -11.23 -10.08 -23.76
C ALA A 269 -11.65 -9.10 -22.66
N THR A 270 -12.85 -9.20 -22.10
CA THR A 270 -13.39 -8.25 -21.12
C THR A 270 -12.49 -8.11 -19.89
N SER A 271 -11.99 -9.22 -19.35
CA SER A 271 -11.07 -9.21 -18.20
C SER A 271 -9.73 -8.53 -18.52
N ALA A 272 -9.21 -8.74 -19.73
CA ALA A 272 -8.01 -8.07 -20.20
C ALA A 272 -8.23 -6.55 -20.34
N LEU A 273 -9.38 -6.13 -20.88
CA LEU A 273 -9.73 -4.71 -21.00
C LEU A 273 -9.83 -4.03 -19.63
N VAL A 274 -10.42 -4.67 -18.63
CA VAL A 274 -10.45 -4.19 -17.25
C VAL A 274 -9.04 -3.98 -16.71
N ASN A 275 -8.16 -4.98 -16.87
CA ASN A 275 -6.80 -4.88 -16.37
C ASN A 275 -5.96 -3.79 -17.07
N ILE A 276 -6.20 -3.55 -18.37
CA ILE A 276 -5.52 -2.50 -19.14
C ILE A 276 -6.04 -1.11 -18.78
N ALA A 277 -7.28 -0.97 -18.36
CA ALA A 277 -7.94 0.30 -18.11
C ALA A 277 -7.15 1.23 -17.16
N ILE A 278 -6.54 0.67 -16.09
CA ILE A 278 -5.73 1.44 -15.13
C ILE A 278 -4.50 2.04 -15.82
N TYR A 279 -3.84 1.30 -16.71
CA TYR A 279 -2.66 1.78 -17.42
C TYR A 279 -3.02 2.82 -18.47
N VAL A 280 -4.20 2.69 -19.11
CA VAL A 280 -4.75 3.74 -20.00
C VAL A 280 -5.01 5.00 -19.20
N LEU A 281 -5.64 4.90 -18.02
CA LEU A 281 -5.82 6.04 -17.13
C LEU A 281 -4.49 6.73 -16.80
N MET A 282 -3.47 5.96 -16.45
CA MET A 282 -2.12 6.49 -16.19
C MET A 282 -1.55 7.23 -17.40
N ALA A 283 -1.63 6.62 -18.59
CA ALA A 283 -1.14 7.24 -19.83
C ALA A 283 -1.87 8.55 -20.13
N VAL A 284 -3.20 8.59 -19.98
CA VAL A 284 -4.01 9.79 -20.17
C VAL A 284 -3.58 10.88 -19.19
N VAL A 285 -3.44 10.59 -17.90
CA VAL A 285 -3.00 11.58 -16.90
C VAL A 285 -1.61 12.11 -17.24
N LEU A 286 -0.67 11.26 -17.65
CA LEU A 286 0.69 11.69 -18.01
C LEU A 286 0.75 12.52 -19.29
N LEU A 287 -0.20 12.34 -20.24
CA LEU A 287 -0.32 13.19 -21.43
C LEU A 287 -0.68 14.64 -21.04
N PHE A 288 -1.54 14.83 -20.04
CA PHE A 288 -1.94 16.17 -19.57
C PHE A 288 -0.99 16.74 -18.51
N SER A 289 -0.38 15.89 -17.67
CA SER A 289 0.51 16.29 -16.61
C SER A 289 1.76 15.41 -16.57
N ARG A 290 2.84 15.88 -17.20
CA ARG A 290 4.12 15.12 -17.32
C ARG A 290 4.76 14.73 -15.99
N THR A 291 4.40 15.40 -14.89
CA THR A 291 4.98 15.20 -13.56
C THR A 291 4.00 14.57 -12.56
N GLY A 292 2.81 14.16 -13.04
CA GLY A 292 1.68 13.77 -12.20
C GLY A 292 0.87 14.96 -11.72
N LEU A 293 -0.23 14.69 -10.99
CA LEU A 293 -1.21 15.72 -10.60
C LEU A 293 -0.65 16.73 -9.58
N PHE A 294 0.24 16.29 -8.71
CA PHE A 294 0.82 17.10 -7.63
C PHE A 294 2.36 16.92 -7.61
N ALA A 295 3.01 17.47 -8.63
CA ALA A 295 4.48 17.46 -8.63
C ALA A 295 5.01 18.12 -7.35
N ALA A 296 5.94 17.45 -6.65
CA ALA A 296 6.70 18.10 -5.61
C ALA A 296 7.46 19.27 -6.27
N HIS A 297 7.15 20.51 -5.86
CA HIS A 297 7.89 21.67 -6.31
C HIS A 297 9.36 21.47 -5.92
N ARG A 298 10.18 21.21 -6.93
CA ARG A 298 11.63 21.35 -6.79
C ARG A 298 11.91 22.84 -6.90
N GLY A 299 11.96 23.53 -5.71
CA GLY A 299 12.57 24.84 -5.61
C GLY A 299 14.08 24.73 -5.82
#